data_ff5b2609dae068810155ee880b03888d
#
_entry.id   ff5b2609dae068810155ee880b03888d
#
_cell.length_a   1.000
_cell.length_b   1.000
_cell.length_c   1.000
_cell.angle_alpha   90.00
_cell.angle_beta   90.00
_cell.angle_gamma   90.00
#
_symmetry.space_group_name_H-M   'P 1'
#
loop_
_entity.id
_entity.type
_entity.pdbx_description
1 polymer ?
#
loop_
_entity_poly.entity_id
_entity_poly.type
_entity_poly.pdbx_seq_one_letter_code
_entity_poly.pdbx_strand_id
1 'polypeptide(L)'
;MGLAIIHSRASVGVQAPSVSVEVHISNGMPGFTLVRLPETTVKESKDRVRSAIINSNFQFPAKRITVNLAPADLPKEGGRFDLPIALGILAASEQIATDRLKNYEFVGELALSGGLRPVKGVLPAALAASKVGRHLVVPHVNGDQAALVGKEQHKSAQSLLEVCAELCGQHRLNLYQTPKRKTVEKHGRDLQDIIGQQQGKRALEIAAAGNHNLLFLGPPGTGKTMLASRLCDLLPEMSDEEAMETASVASLTQSEINEHNWKSRPFRAPHHSSSMAALVGGGSVPRPGEISLAHNGLLFLDEMPEFDRKVLDSLREPLESGEIIISRAQGKTRFPARFQLVGALNPSPTGYYEGNQVRTNPQAILRYLGRLSGPLLDRFDMSLEIPSLPKGTLAEGGDRGEPSELVKERVSLARESMLNRNGKVNALLGSREIEAFCPLQKSDAEFLETALHRLGLSIRAYHRIIKVARTIADLEGAEQIERSHLAEALGYRAMDRLLKQLTAQAV
;
A
#
# COMPACT_ATOMS: atom_id res chain seq x y z
N MET A 1 18.96 -15.16 -42.91
CA MET A 1 19.35 -14.71 -41.53
C MET A 1 18.23 -13.78 -41.05
N GLY A 2 17.51 -14.17 -39.99
CA GLY A 2 16.39 -13.39 -39.46
C GLY A 2 16.76 -12.70 -38.16
N LEU A 3 16.53 -11.40 -38.04
CA LEU A 3 16.58 -10.64 -36.79
C LEU A 3 15.20 -10.05 -36.49
N ALA A 4 14.68 -10.29 -35.28
CA ALA A 4 13.45 -9.69 -34.81
C ALA A 4 13.64 -9.03 -33.44
N ILE A 5 12.96 -7.92 -33.20
CA ILE A 5 12.96 -7.19 -31.93
C ILE A 5 11.53 -7.11 -31.43
N ILE A 6 11.31 -7.62 -30.23
CA ILE A 6 10.03 -7.61 -29.54
C ILE A 6 10.15 -6.74 -28.29
N HIS A 7 9.18 -5.88 -28.07
CA HIS A 7 9.14 -5.03 -26.88
C HIS A 7 8.44 -5.71 -25.73
N SER A 8 9.00 -5.59 -24.54
CA SER A 8 8.48 -6.13 -23.28
C SER A 8 8.82 -5.18 -22.11
N ARG A 9 8.45 -5.57 -20.90
CA ARG A 9 8.72 -4.81 -19.68
C ARG A 9 9.29 -5.69 -18.57
N ALA A 10 10.34 -5.21 -17.90
CA ALA A 10 10.81 -5.81 -16.65
C ALA A 10 9.90 -5.34 -15.48
N SER A 11 10.04 -6.00 -14.33
CA SER A 11 9.36 -5.60 -13.09
C SER A 11 10.42 -5.16 -12.08
N VAL A 12 10.45 -3.85 -11.76
CA VAL A 12 11.40 -3.25 -10.81
C VAL A 12 10.61 -2.41 -9.81
N GLY A 13 10.18 -3.02 -8.71
CA GLY A 13 9.25 -2.36 -7.81
C GLY A 13 7.98 -1.97 -8.54
N VAL A 14 7.49 -0.75 -8.31
CA VAL A 14 6.32 -0.19 -9.01
C VAL A 14 6.65 0.37 -10.40
N GLN A 15 7.88 0.20 -10.87
CA GLN A 15 8.31 0.63 -12.20
C GLN A 15 8.36 -0.57 -13.14
N ALA A 16 8.13 -0.31 -14.43
CA ALA A 16 8.19 -1.30 -15.48
C ALA A 16 9.08 -0.78 -16.64
N PRO A 17 10.41 -0.77 -16.46
CA PRO A 17 11.31 -0.31 -17.51
C PRO A 17 11.22 -1.19 -18.76
N SER A 18 11.41 -0.57 -19.94
CA SER A 18 11.35 -1.25 -21.23
C SER A 18 12.47 -2.28 -21.39
N VAL A 19 12.13 -3.44 -21.95
CA VAL A 19 13.07 -4.49 -22.33
C VAL A 19 12.88 -4.81 -23.80
N SER A 20 13.96 -4.78 -24.57
CA SER A 20 13.97 -5.28 -25.94
C SER A 20 14.42 -6.73 -25.97
N VAL A 21 13.58 -7.60 -26.51
CA VAL A 21 13.88 -9.02 -26.74
C VAL A 21 14.34 -9.15 -28.19
N GLU A 22 15.65 -9.29 -28.39
CA GLU A 22 16.30 -9.41 -29.69
C GLU A 22 16.52 -10.89 -29.99
N VAL A 23 15.95 -11.37 -31.07
CA VAL A 23 16.09 -12.79 -31.50
C VAL A 23 16.77 -12.84 -32.84
N HIS A 24 17.91 -13.49 -32.88
CA HIS A 24 18.70 -13.73 -34.10
C HIS A 24 18.77 -15.21 -34.44
N ILE A 25 18.42 -15.55 -35.68
CA ILE A 25 18.48 -16.90 -36.23
C ILE A 25 19.57 -16.94 -37.32
N SER A 26 20.56 -17.77 -37.08
CA SER A 26 21.69 -17.95 -38.01
C SER A 26 21.87 -19.41 -38.43
N ASN A 27 22.53 -19.62 -39.58
CA ASN A 27 22.92 -20.95 -40.00
C ASN A 27 23.96 -21.53 -39.04
N GLY A 28 23.94 -22.83 -38.82
CA GLY A 28 24.85 -23.55 -37.95
C GLY A 28 24.19 -24.72 -37.24
N MET A 29 24.93 -25.40 -36.37
CA MET A 29 24.36 -26.50 -35.58
C MET A 29 23.19 -26.00 -34.75
N PRO A 30 22.06 -26.73 -34.69
CA PRO A 30 20.91 -26.37 -33.90
C PRO A 30 21.29 -26.10 -32.45
N GLY A 31 20.95 -24.91 -31.96
CA GLY A 31 21.25 -24.48 -30.58
C GLY A 31 20.38 -23.33 -30.16
N PHE A 32 20.07 -23.25 -28.88
CA PHE A 32 19.33 -22.16 -28.27
C PHE A 32 20.18 -21.53 -27.17
N THR A 33 20.59 -20.29 -27.37
CA THR A 33 21.36 -19.52 -26.41
C THR A 33 20.57 -18.31 -25.96
N LEU A 34 20.44 -18.15 -24.67
CA LEU A 34 19.78 -16.99 -24.05
C LEU A 34 20.84 -16.23 -23.26
N VAL A 35 21.13 -15.03 -23.70
CA VAL A 35 22.20 -14.21 -23.13
C VAL A 35 21.66 -13.49 -21.88
N ARG A 36 22.39 -13.59 -20.76
CA ARG A 36 22.19 -12.80 -19.54
C ARG A 36 21.01 -13.22 -18.65
N LEU A 37 20.66 -14.49 -18.63
CA LEU A 37 19.82 -15.09 -17.59
C LEU A 37 20.59 -16.16 -16.83
N PRO A 38 20.24 -16.47 -15.56
CA PRO A 38 20.78 -17.61 -14.83
C PRO A 38 20.53 -18.93 -15.59
N GLU A 39 21.49 -19.84 -15.59
CA GLU A 39 21.43 -21.09 -16.37
C GLU A 39 20.16 -21.93 -16.12
N THR A 40 19.70 -22.00 -14.87
CA THR A 40 18.48 -22.71 -14.51
C THR A 40 17.23 -22.10 -15.16
N THR A 41 17.09 -20.78 -15.08
CA THR A 41 15.96 -20.04 -15.69
C THR A 41 15.99 -20.12 -17.22
N VAL A 42 17.18 -20.14 -17.82
CA VAL A 42 17.36 -20.31 -19.27
C VAL A 42 16.85 -21.67 -19.75
N LYS A 43 17.21 -22.74 -19.02
CA LYS A 43 16.80 -24.10 -19.39
C LYS A 43 15.27 -24.26 -19.32
N GLU A 44 14.66 -23.79 -18.25
CA GLU A 44 13.20 -23.87 -18.08
C GLU A 44 12.44 -23.05 -19.15
N SER A 45 12.85 -21.81 -19.42
CA SER A 45 12.24 -20.97 -20.46
C SER A 45 12.38 -21.57 -21.86
N LYS A 46 13.54 -22.14 -22.19
CA LYS A 46 13.79 -22.81 -23.46
C LYS A 46 12.80 -23.95 -23.71
N ASP A 47 12.59 -24.81 -22.71
CA ASP A 47 11.72 -25.98 -22.85
C ASP A 47 10.25 -25.55 -22.95
N ARG A 48 9.82 -24.54 -22.17
CA ARG A 48 8.46 -23.99 -22.30
C ARG A 48 8.21 -23.36 -23.66
N VAL A 49 9.09 -22.44 -24.08
CA VAL A 49 8.96 -21.74 -25.37
C VAL A 49 8.94 -22.71 -26.55
N ARG A 50 9.87 -23.69 -26.57
CA ARG A 50 9.94 -24.69 -27.64
C ARG A 50 8.64 -25.51 -27.71
N SER A 51 8.19 -26.04 -26.58
CA SER A 51 6.98 -26.87 -26.54
C SER A 51 5.75 -26.05 -26.92
N ALA A 52 5.64 -24.80 -26.44
CA ALA A 52 4.52 -23.91 -26.76
C ALA A 52 4.44 -23.60 -28.26
N ILE A 53 5.57 -23.33 -28.92
CA ILE A 53 5.63 -23.09 -30.38
C ILE A 53 5.14 -24.32 -31.13
N ILE A 54 5.65 -25.51 -30.80
CA ILE A 54 5.29 -26.78 -31.50
C ILE A 54 3.81 -27.10 -31.25
N ASN A 55 3.33 -27.00 -30.02
CA ASN A 55 1.95 -27.31 -29.66
C ASN A 55 0.93 -26.26 -30.17
N SER A 56 1.43 -25.07 -30.59
CA SER A 56 0.64 -24.06 -31.29
C SER A 56 0.65 -24.22 -32.83
N ASN A 57 1.08 -25.38 -33.35
CA ASN A 57 1.19 -25.71 -34.77
C ASN A 57 2.17 -24.86 -35.58
N PHE A 58 3.20 -24.29 -34.92
CA PHE A 58 4.31 -23.63 -35.59
C PHE A 58 5.56 -24.50 -35.60
N GLN A 59 6.47 -24.20 -36.52
CA GLN A 59 7.73 -24.92 -36.64
C GLN A 59 8.80 -24.26 -35.72
N PHE A 60 9.44 -25.07 -34.87
CA PHE A 60 10.61 -24.61 -34.12
C PHE A 60 11.85 -24.71 -35.01
N PRO A 61 12.59 -23.61 -35.32
CA PRO A 61 13.67 -23.62 -36.27
C PRO A 61 14.81 -24.55 -35.85
N ALA A 62 15.22 -25.46 -36.77
CA ALA A 62 16.40 -26.33 -36.59
C ALA A 62 17.70 -25.58 -36.94
N LYS A 63 17.89 -24.38 -36.39
CA LYS A 63 19.03 -23.48 -36.61
C LYS A 63 19.59 -22.97 -35.28
N ARG A 64 20.68 -22.20 -35.31
CA ARG A 64 21.22 -21.53 -34.13
C ARG A 64 20.38 -20.31 -33.81
N ILE A 65 19.74 -20.34 -32.65
CA ILE A 65 18.87 -19.24 -32.12
C ILE A 65 19.64 -18.57 -30.98
N THR A 66 19.83 -17.26 -31.08
CA THR A 66 20.40 -16.42 -30.01
C THR A 66 19.39 -15.39 -29.60
N VAL A 67 19.03 -15.35 -28.30
CA VAL A 67 18.12 -14.39 -27.73
C VAL A 67 18.88 -13.50 -26.76
N ASN A 68 18.77 -12.19 -26.94
CA ASN A 68 19.33 -11.18 -26.05
C ASN A 68 18.22 -10.33 -25.43
N LEU A 69 18.27 -10.16 -24.11
CA LEU A 69 17.32 -9.30 -23.38
C LEU A 69 18.05 -8.01 -22.97
N ALA A 70 17.78 -6.89 -23.64
CA ALA A 70 18.42 -5.59 -23.39
C ALA A 70 17.47 -4.62 -22.65
N PRO A 71 17.96 -3.76 -21.73
CA PRO A 71 19.34 -3.62 -21.26
C PRO A 71 19.75 -4.73 -20.27
N ALA A 72 21.05 -4.81 -19.98
CA ALA A 72 21.64 -5.93 -19.21
C ALA A 72 21.37 -5.88 -17.70
N ASP A 73 21.27 -4.70 -17.17
CA ASP A 73 21.25 -4.35 -15.74
C ASP A 73 19.88 -4.52 -15.07
N LEU A 74 18.84 -4.78 -15.86
CA LEU A 74 17.49 -5.00 -15.31
C LEU A 74 17.29 -6.43 -14.83
N PRO A 75 16.57 -6.64 -13.71
CA PRO A 75 16.20 -7.98 -13.27
C PRO A 75 15.24 -8.63 -14.29
N LYS A 76 15.58 -9.83 -14.73
CA LYS A 76 14.84 -10.60 -15.73
C LYS A 76 14.48 -11.95 -15.14
N GLU A 77 13.43 -11.97 -14.33
CA GLU A 77 13.01 -13.16 -13.60
C GLU A 77 11.64 -13.67 -14.06
N GLY A 78 11.45 -14.98 -13.89
CA GLY A 78 10.20 -15.67 -14.19
C GLY A 78 9.91 -15.84 -15.67
N GLY A 79 8.78 -16.46 -15.93
CA GLY A 79 8.31 -16.78 -17.29
C GLY A 79 7.74 -15.61 -18.09
N ARG A 80 7.73 -14.38 -17.53
CA ARG A 80 7.08 -13.23 -18.18
C ARG A 80 7.61 -12.89 -19.57
N PHE A 81 8.84 -13.32 -19.90
CA PHE A 81 9.47 -13.13 -21.19
C PHE A 81 9.26 -14.30 -22.15
N ASP A 82 8.59 -15.39 -21.74
CA ASP A 82 8.37 -16.56 -22.62
C ASP A 82 7.57 -16.17 -23.86
N LEU A 83 6.47 -15.40 -23.70
CA LEU A 83 5.68 -14.92 -24.82
C LEU A 83 6.49 -14.05 -25.80
N PRO A 84 7.18 -12.97 -25.37
CA PRO A 84 7.96 -12.16 -26.31
C PRO A 84 9.14 -12.93 -26.93
N ILE A 85 9.74 -13.90 -26.24
CA ILE A 85 10.78 -14.78 -26.83
C ILE A 85 10.17 -15.66 -27.94
N ALA A 86 9.02 -16.29 -27.67
CA ALA A 86 8.33 -17.12 -28.68
C ALA A 86 7.97 -16.31 -29.93
N LEU A 87 7.37 -15.12 -29.75
CA LEU A 87 7.04 -14.20 -30.84
C LEU A 87 8.29 -13.76 -31.62
N GLY A 88 9.40 -13.50 -30.94
CA GLY A 88 10.68 -13.15 -31.57
C GLY A 88 11.22 -14.28 -32.44
N ILE A 89 11.13 -15.55 -32.00
CA ILE A 89 11.53 -16.71 -32.77
C ILE A 89 10.64 -16.86 -34.02
N LEU A 90 9.33 -16.75 -33.86
CA LEU A 90 8.38 -16.86 -34.96
C LEU A 90 8.55 -15.72 -36.00
N ALA A 91 8.78 -14.50 -35.54
CA ALA A 91 9.06 -13.34 -36.38
C ALA A 91 10.39 -13.48 -37.12
N ALA A 92 11.47 -13.89 -36.43
CA ALA A 92 12.80 -14.06 -37.04
C ALA A 92 12.85 -15.26 -38.01
N SER A 93 11.90 -16.21 -37.89
CA SER A 93 11.73 -17.32 -38.83
C SER A 93 10.64 -17.08 -39.89
N GLU A 94 10.13 -15.85 -39.99
CA GLU A 94 9.15 -15.42 -40.99
C GLU A 94 7.82 -16.19 -40.95
N GLN A 95 7.44 -16.75 -39.79
CA GLN A 95 6.19 -17.46 -39.58
C GLN A 95 5.03 -16.56 -39.16
N ILE A 96 5.33 -15.33 -38.71
CA ILE A 96 4.34 -14.30 -38.38
C ILE A 96 4.72 -12.97 -38.98
N ALA A 97 3.72 -12.09 -39.23
CA ALA A 97 3.94 -10.75 -39.74
C ALA A 97 4.61 -9.83 -38.69
N THR A 98 5.54 -8.98 -39.14
CA THR A 98 6.35 -8.12 -38.26
C THR A 98 5.88 -6.67 -38.21
N ASP A 99 5.07 -6.21 -39.19
CA ASP A 99 4.70 -4.81 -39.40
C ASP A 99 4.02 -4.16 -38.20
N ARG A 100 3.24 -4.94 -37.45
CA ARG A 100 2.48 -4.50 -36.28
C ARG A 100 3.24 -4.57 -34.96
N LEU A 101 4.36 -5.30 -34.89
CA LEU A 101 5.11 -5.55 -33.65
C LEU A 101 5.54 -4.26 -32.94
N LYS A 102 5.87 -3.21 -33.69
CA LYS A 102 6.27 -1.91 -33.14
C LYS A 102 5.20 -1.21 -32.30
N ASN A 103 3.92 -1.55 -32.51
CA ASN A 103 2.77 -0.96 -31.80
C ASN A 103 2.43 -1.69 -30.51
N TYR A 104 3.06 -2.83 -30.26
CA TYR A 104 2.76 -3.71 -29.14
C TYR A 104 3.93 -3.91 -28.19
N GLU A 105 3.60 -4.17 -26.96
CA GLU A 105 4.49 -4.75 -25.94
C GLU A 105 3.84 -6.04 -25.43
N PHE A 106 4.64 -7.03 -25.03
CA PHE A 106 4.13 -8.35 -24.67
C PHE A 106 4.71 -8.79 -23.32
N VAL A 107 3.84 -9.32 -22.46
CA VAL A 107 4.23 -10.00 -21.22
C VAL A 107 3.36 -11.24 -21.03
N GLY A 108 3.95 -12.36 -20.68
CA GLY A 108 3.21 -13.59 -20.43
C GLY A 108 4.10 -14.80 -20.26
N GLU A 109 3.77 -15.68 -19.33
CA GLU A 109 4.39 -16.99 -19.17
C GLU A 109 3.67 -17.99 -20.05
N LEU A 110 4.40 -18.85 -20.75
CA LEU A 110 3.84 -19.89 -21.60
C LEU A 110 3.73 -21.23 -20.85
N ALA A 111 2.56 -21.84 -20.92
CA ALA A 111 2.38 -23.25 -20.65
C ALA A 111 2.95 -24.08 -21.81
N LEU A 112 3.31 -25.33 -21.58
CA LEU A 112 3.80 -26.24 -22.63
C LEU A 112 2.79 -26.42 -23.78
N SER A 113 1.49 -26.27 -23.49
CA SER A 113 0.41 -26.32 -24.49
C SER A 113 0.29 -25.08 -25.38
N GLY A 114 1.05 -24.00 -25.11
CA GLY A 114 0.91 -22.70 -25.77
C GLY A 114 -0.08 -21.74 -25.09
N GLY A 115 -0.77 -22.16 -24.02
CA GLY A 115 -1.62 -21.30 -23.21
C GLY A 115 -0.83 -20.25 -22.43
N LEU A 116 -1.43 -19.08 -22.17
CA LEU A 116 -0.83 -18.01 -21.38
C LEU A 116 -1.21 -18.11 -19.91
N ARG A 117 -0.19 -18.08 -19.03
CA ARG A 117 -0.31 -18.08 -17.58
C ARG A 117 -0.17 -16.66 -17.02
N PRO A 118 -0.83 -16.35 -15.88
CA PRO A 118 -0.77 -15.02 -15.27
C PRO A 118 0.66 -14.63 -14.87
N VAL A 119 0.93 -13.34 -15.00
CA VAL A 119 2.19 -12.72 -14.57
C VAL A 119 1.94 -11.60 -13.57
N LYS A 120 2.92 -11.33 -12.70
CA LYS A 120 2.84 -10.25 -11.71
C LYS A 120 3.25 -8.91 -12.31
N GLY A 121 2.83 -7.78 -11.70
CA GLY A 121 3.25 -6.44 -12.11
C GLY A 121 2.73 -6.04 -13.50
N VAL A 122 1.54 -6.49 -13.86
CA VAL A 122 0.89 -6.12 -15.13
C VAL A 122 0.48 -4.66 -15.13
N LEU A 123 -0.04 -4.13 -14.02
CA LEU A 123 -0.51 -2.76 -13.94
C LEU A 123 0.61 -1.72 -14.16
N PRO A 124 1.78 -1.79 -13.50
CA PRO A 124 2.91 -0.94 -13.84
C PRO A 124 3.36 -1.08 -15.30
N ALA A 125 3.32 -2.29 -15.88
CA ALA A 125 3.68 -2.52 -17.28
C ALA A 125 2.67 -1.85 -18.23
N ALA A 126 1.37 -1.95 -17.95
CA ALA A 126 0.32 -1.31 -18.73
C ALA A 126 0.44 0.22 -18.68
N LEU A 127 0.64 0.81 -17.49
CA LEU A 127 0.88 2.25 -17.32
C LEU A 127 2.08 2.73 -18.13
N ALA A 128 3.18 1.97 -18.09
CA ALA A 128 4.39 2.34 -18.80
C ALA A 128 4.26 2.17 -20.33
N ALA A 129 3.51 1.17 -20.80
CA ALA A 129 3.22 0.99 -22.22
C ALA A 129 2.32 2.11 -22.77
N SER A 130 1.29 2.51 -22.01
CA SER A 130 0.40 3.63 -22.35
C SER A 130 1.17 4.96 -22.51
N LYS A 131 2.13 5.24 -21.63
CA LYS A 131 2.96 6.46 -21.69
C LYS A 131 3.78 6.59 -22.97
N VAL A 132 4.12 5.46 -23.61
CA VAL A 132 4.86 5.44 -24.88
C VAL A 132 3.95 5.15 -26.09
N GLY A 133 2.63 5.15 -25.90
CA GLY A 133 1.65 4.97 -26.97
C GLY A 133 1.59 3.55 -27.56
N ARG A 134 1.99 2.50 -26.78
CA ARG A 134 1.94 1.10 -27.21
C ARG A 134 0.83 0.34 -26.51
N HIS A 135 0.28 -0.65 -27.20
CA HIS A 135 -0.67 -1.59 -26.62
C HIS A 135 0.07 -2.72 -25.89
N LEU A 136 -0.25 -2.96 -24.62
CA LEU A 136 0.27 -4.12 -23.90
C LEU A 136 -0.64 -5.33 -24.15
N VAL A 137 -0.07 -6.46 -24.57
CA VAL A 137 -0.74 -7.77 -24.64
C VAL A 137 -0.39 -8.56 -23.38
N VAL A 138 -1.42 -8.99 -22.67
CA VAL A 138 -1.31 -9.69 -21.38
C VAL A 138 -2.07 -11.02 -21.41
N PRO A 139 -1.77 -11.96 -20.49
CA PRO A 139 -2.60 -13.13 -20.30
C PRO A 139 -4.05 -12.74 -19.94
N HIS A 140 -5.04 -13.49 -20.40
CA HIS A 140 -6.46 -13.19 -20.18
C HIS A 140 -6.81 -13.00 -18.70
N VAL A 141 -6.23 -13.79 -17.81
CA VAL A 141 -6.41 -13.67 -16.34
C VAL A 141 -5.95 -12.33 -15.79
N ASN A 142 -5.01 -11.65 -16.46
CA ASN A 142 -4.54 -10.34 -16.09
C ASN A 142 -5.29 -9.18 -16.78
N GLY A 143 -6.30 -9.50 -17.58
CA GLY A 143 -7.05 -8.52 -18.37
C GLY A 143 -7.69 -7.42 -17.53
N ASP A 144 -8.34 -7.78 -16.41
CA ASP A 144 -8.95 -6.83 -15.48
C ASP A 144 -7.94 -5.78 -14.97
N GLN A 145 -6.73 -6.23 -14.59
CA GLN A 145 -5.67 -5.35 -14.12
C GLN A 145 -5.20 -4.37 -15.22
N ALA A 146 -5.04 -4.86 -16.45
CA ALA A 146 -4.63 -4.02 -17.57
C ALA A 146 -5.71 -2.99 -17.96
N ALA A 147 -6.99 -3.36 -17.85
CA ALA A 147 -8.14 -2.50 -18.18
C ALA A 147 -8.28 -1.28 -17.25
N LEU A 148 -7.72 -1.32 -16.03
CA LEU A 148 -7.72 -0.20 -15.12
C LEU A 148 -6.93 1.01 -15.64
N VAL A 149 -5.95 0.80 -16.52
CA VAL A 149 -5.05 1.87 -17.02
C VAL A 149 -5.68 2.73 -18.10
N GLY A 150 -6.72 2.29 -18.73
CA GLY A 150 -7.39 3.06 -19.79
C GLY A 150 -8.28 2.16 -20.61
N LYS A 151 -9.47 2.69 -20.95
CA LYS A 151 -10.41 1.99 -21.78
C LYS A 151 -9.79 1.80 -23.16
N GLU A 152 -9.73 0.56 -23.63
CA GLU A 152 -9.38 0.17 -25.00
C GLU A 152 -7.90 0.29 -25.42
N GLN A 153 -6.96 0.42 -24.46
CA GLN A 153 -5.53 0.52 -24.81
C GLN A 153 -4.79 -0.81 -24.75
N HIS A 154 -5.26 -1.79 -23.96
CA HIS A 154 -4.56 -3.04 -23.76
C HIS A 154 -5.38 -4.23 -24.21
N LYS A 155 -4.71 -5.31 -24.59
CA LYS A 155 -5.33 -6.51 -25.13
C LYS A 155 -5.00 -7.71 -24.27
N SER A 156 -5.93 -8.65 -24.18
CA SER A 156 -5.71 -9.93 -23.49
C SER A 156 -5.82 -11.10 -24.44
N ALA A 157 -5.03 -12.14 -24.17
CA ALA A 157 -5.02 -13.38 -24.96
C ALA A 157 -4.97 -14.60 -24.03
N GLN A 158 -5.54 -15.71 -24.49
CA GLN A 158 -5.51 -16.99 -23.78
C GLN A 158 -4.32 -17.86 -24.22
N SER A 159 -3.82 -17.65 -25.44
CA SER A 159 -2.78 -18.51 -26.05
C SER A 159 -1.84 -17.75 -26.98
N LEU A 160 -0.68 -18.36 -27.25
CA LEU A 160 0.27 -17.90 -28.26
C LEU A 160 -0.38 -17.81 -29.65
N LEU A 161 -1.27 -18.77 -29.99
CA LEU A 161 -1.96 -18.81 -31.27
C LEU A 161 -2.85 -17.57 -31.48
N GLU A 162 -3.61 -17.15 -30.46
CA GLU A 162 -4.43 -15.94 -30.53
C GLU A 162 -3.59 -14.68 -30.77
N VAL A 163 -2.44 -14.56 -30.09
CA VAL A 163 -1.54 -13.42 -30.28
C VAL A 163 -0.98 -13.41 -31.70
N CYS A 164 -0.57 -14.55 -32.23
CA CYS A 164 -0.09 -14.67 -33.62
C CYS A 164 -1.18 -14.32 -34.64
N ALA A 165 -2.42 -14.76 -34.43
CA ALA A 165 -3.56 -14.44 -35.27
C ALA A 165 -3.87 -12.92 -35.31
N GLU A 166 -3.75 -12.21 -34.17
CA GLU A 166 -3.85 -10.75 -34.10
C GLU A 166 -2.76 -10.08 -34.94
N LEU A 167 -1.51 -10.51 -34.79
CA LEU A 167 -0.38 -9.93 -35.52
C LEU A 167 -0.50 -10.12 -37.03
N CYS A 168 -1.02 -11.29 -37.46
CA CYS A 168 -1.28 -11.59 -38.87
C CYS A 168 -2.58 -10.97 -39.41
N GLY A 169 -3.37 -10.28 -38.56
CA GLY A 169 -4.62 -9.63 -38.97
C GLY A 169 -5.78 -10.61 -39.23
N GLN A 170 -5.65 -11.88 -38.85
CA GLN A 170 -6.67 -12.94 -39.02
C GLN A 170 -7.74 -12.88 -37.94
N HIS A 171 -7.41 -12.40 -36.75
CA HIS A 171 -8.32 -12.26 -35.61
C HIS A 171 -7.98 -10.99 -34.86
N ARG A 172 -8.99 -10.30 -34.30
CA ARG A 172 -8.75 -9.15 -33.40
C ARG A 172 -8.86 -9.63 -31.96
N LEU A 173 -7.79 -9.48 -31.19
CA LEU A 173 -7.86 -9.67 -29.75
C LEU A 173 -8.88 -8.70 -29.17
N ASN A 174 -9.70 -9.20 -28.27
CA ASN A 174 -10.68 -8.39 -27.58
C ASN A 174 -9.98 -7.29 -26.78
N LEU A 175 -10.41 -6.05 -27.00
CA LEU A 175 -10.17 -4.96 -26.07
C LEU A 175 -10.88 -5.34 -24.77
N TYR A 176 -10.14 -5.39 -23.67
CA TYR A 176 -10.75 -5.71 -22.41
C TYR A 176 -11.65 -4.55 -21.99
N GLN A 177 -12.94 -4.77 -21.97
CA GLN A 177 -13.89 -3.78 -21.45
C GLN A 177 -13.85 -3.88 -19.92
N THR A 178 -13.60 -2.75 -19.28
CA THR A 178 -13.80 -2.65 -17.82
C THR A 178 -15.24 -3.09 -17.55
N PRO A 179 -15.45 -4.13 -16.73
CA PRO A 179 -16.79 -4.48 -16.31
C PRO A 179 -17.48 -3.22 -15.73
N LYS A 180 -18.79 -3.11 -15.91
CA LYS A 180 -19.54 -1.98 -15.36
C LYS A 180 -19.40 -1.98 -13.84
N ARG A 181 -18.96 -0.87 -13.25
CA ARG A 181 -18.88 -0.66 -11.80
C ARG A 181 -20.17 -1.16 -11.13
N LYS A 182 -20.09 -2.29 -10.47
CA LYS A 182 -21.06 -2.62 -9.44
C LYS A 182 -20.70 -1.78 -8.22
N THR A 183 -21.68 -1.11 -7.66
CA THR A 183 -21.52 -0.40 -6.38
C THR A 183 -20.81 -1.34 -5.40
N VAL A 184 -19.69 -0.86 -4.84
CA VAL A 184 -18.96 -1.58 -3.80
C VAL A 184 -19.98 -1.98 -2.74
N GLU A 185 -20.17 -3.29 -2.53
CA GLU A 185 -20.95 -3.74 -1.37
C GLU A 185 -20.26 -3.16 -0.15
N LYS A 186 -20.95 -2.27 0.55
CA LYS A 186 -20.50 -1.73 1.83
C LYS A 186 -20.18 -2.96 2.69
N HIS A 187 -18.95 -3.11 3.12
CA HIS A 187 -18.64 -4.09 4.15
C HIS A 187 -19.66 -3.86 5.25
N GLY A 188 -20.45 -4.87 5.60
CA GLY A 188 -21.56 -4.76 6.54
C GLY A 188 -21.16 -4.37 7.98
N ARG A 189 -20.14 -3.52 8.10
CA ARG A 189 -19.52 -3.02 9.32
C ARG A 189 -19.86 -1.54 9.46
N ASP A 190 -20.42 -1.18 10.58
CA ASP A 190 -20.79 0.20 10.88
C ASP A 190 -20.20 0.66 12.22
N LEU A 191 -19.99 1.97 12.39
CA LEU A 191 -19.53 2.55 13.65
C LEU A 191 -20.56 2.33 14.77
N GLN A 192 -21.85 2.18 14.42
CA GLN A 192 -22.94 1.83 15.33
C GLN A 192 -22.83 0.40 15.92
N ASP A 193 -22.03 -0.48 15.32
CA ASP A 193 -21.78 -1.81 15.89
C ASP A 193 -21.00 -1.72 17.22
N ILE A 194 -20.31 -0.58 17.43
CA ILE A 194 -19.53 -0.32 18.64
C ILE A 194 -20.43 0.34 19.67
N ILE A 195 -20.74 -0.40 20.73
CA ILE A 195 -21.53 0.11 21.85
C ILE A 195 -20.67 0.99 22.74
N GLY A 196 -21.15 2.18 23.08
CA GLY A 196 -20.40 3.15 23.88
C GLY A 196 -19.15 3.69 23.17
N GLN A 197 -18.04 3.85 23.90
CA GLN A 197 -16.74 4.28 23.39
C GLN A 197 -16.79 5.63 22.62
N GLN A 198 -17.60 6.59 23.06
CA GLN A 198 -17.84 7.86 22.36
C GLN A 198 -16.54 8.63 22.08
N GLN A 199 -15.63 8.68 23.07
CA GLN A 199 -14.31 9.31 22.87
C GLN A 199 -13.48 8.59 21.80
N GLY A 200 -13.57 7.25 21.73
CA GLY A 200 -12.91 6.45 20.68
C GLY A 200 -13.45 6.78 19.30
N LYS A 201 -14.78 6.88 19.16
CA LYS A 201 -15.46 7.25 17.91
C LYS A 201 -15.08 8.66 17.46
N ARG A 202 -15.07 9.64 18.39
CA ARG A 202 -14.63 11.02 18.12
C ARG A 202 -13.16 11.07 17.70
N ALA A 203 -12.27 10.29 18.35
CA ALA A 203 -10.87 10.19 17.95
C ALA A 203 -10.71 9.61 16.54
N LEU A 204 -11.54 8.62 16.13
CA LEU A 204 -11.55 8.10 14.77
C LEU A 204 -11.99 9.16 13.75
N GLU A 205 -13.02 9.94 14.04
CA GLU A 205 -13.49 11.04 13.19
C GLU A 205 -12.37 12.06 12.95
N ILE A 206 -11.70 12.53 14.01
CA ILE A 206 -10.60 13.49 13.93
C ILE A 206 -9.40 12.86 13.17
N ALA A 207 -9.04 11.61 13.49
CA ALA A 207 -7.96 10.91 12.82
C ALA A 207 -8.26 10.69 11.33
N ALA A 208 -9.50 10.37 10.98
CA ALA A 208 -9.95 10.24 9.59
C ALA A 208 -9.89 11.59 8.86
N ALA A 209 -10.38 12.67 9.45
CA ALA A 209 -10.39 13.98 8.82
C ALA A 209 -8.98 14.50 8.55
N GLY A 210 -8.12 14.53 9.59
CA GLY A 210 -6.78 15.10 9.50
C GLY A 210 -5.70 14.16 8.99
N ASN A 211 -5.99 12.88 8.79
CA ASN A 211 -5.00 11.81 8.53
C ASN A 211 -3.99 11.64 9.67
N HIS A 212 -4.45 11.80 10.93
CA HIS A 212 -3.60 11.71 12.11
C HIS A 212 -3.30 10.27 12.51
N ASN A 213 -2.05 9.98 12.85
CA ASN A 213 -1.66 8.70 13.43
C ASN A 213 -2.20 8.59 14.86
N LEU A 214 -2.85 7.46 15.17
CA LEU A 214 -3.61 7.26 16.39
C LEU A 214 -3.12 6.04 17.19
N LEU A 215 -2.92 6.22 18.50
CA LEU A 215 -2.53 5.17 19.42
C LEU A 215 -3.63 4.91 20.46
N PHE A 216 -4.16 3.71 20.50
CA PHE A 216 -5.10 3.27 21.52
C PHE A 216 -4.39 2.58 22.68
N LEU A 217 -4.68 3.03 23.90
CA LEU A 217 -4.25 2.41 25.14
C LEU A 217 -5.46 1.80 25.85
N GLY A 218 -5.31 0.69 26.51
CA GLY A 218 -6.39 0.16 27.34
C GLY A 218 -6.30 -1.34 27.60
N PRO A 219 -7.08 -1.87 28.55
CA PRO A 219 -7.11 -3.28 28.87
C PRO A 219 -7.49 -4.17 27.67
N PRO A 220 -7.17 -5.45 27.69
CA PRO A 220 -7.63 -6.39 26.66
C PRO A 220 -9.17 -6.45 26.64
N GLY A 221 -9.75 -6.65 25.45
CA GLY A 221 -11.20 -6.79 25.28
C GLY A 221 -12.01 -5.47 25.29
N THR A 222 -11.38 -4.31 25.29
CA THR A 222 -12.07 -3.00 25.28
C THR A 222 -12.51 -2.52 23.88
N GLY A 223 -12.26 -3.30 22.82
CA GLY A 223 -12.71 -2.98 21.46
C GLY A 223 -11.72 -2.16 20.63
N LYS A 224 -10.44 -2.04 21.02
CA LYS A 224 -9.41 -1.28 20.29
C LYS A 224 -9.29 -1.71 18.83
N THR A 225 -9.19 -3.01 18.57
CA THR A 225 -9.10 -3.59 17.22
C THR A 225 -10.36 -3.32 16.41
N MET A 226 -11.54 -3.36 17.07
CA MET A 226 -12.82 -3.05 16.43
C MET A 226 -12.86 -1.57 16.02
N LEU A 227 -12.49 -0.65 16.90
CA LEU A 227 -12.38 0.78 16.60
C LEU A 227 -11.42 1.02 15.43
N ALA A 228 -10.20 0.47 15.47
CA ALA A 228 -9.22 0.65 14.41
C ALA A 228 -9.73 0.19 13.04
N SER A 229 -10.46 -0.94 13.00
CA SER A 229 -11.00 -1.46 11.74
C SER A 229 -12.07 -0.57 11.10
N ARG A 230 -12.78 0.27 11.89
CA ARG A 230 -13.80 1.19 11.37
C ARG A 230 -13.21 2.47 10.77
N LEU A 231 -11.95 2.78 11.06
CA LEU A 231 -11.32 3.99 10.53
C LEU A 231 -11.28 4.01 8.99
N CYS A 232 -11.05 2.86 8.35
CA CYS A 232 -11.09 2.78 6.89
C CYS A 232 -12.43 3.17 6.29
N ASP A 233 -13.53 2.83 6.98
CA ASP A 233 -14.89 3.08 6.50
C ASP A 233 -15.25 4.58 6.59
N LEU A 234 -14.55 5.35 7.45
CA LEU A 234 -14.69 6.79 7.59
C LEU A 234 -13.85 7.60 6.59
N LEU A 235 -12.86 6.97 5.95
CA LEU A 235 -12.01 7.66 4.99
C LEU A 235 -12.75 7.86 3.65
N PRO A 236 -12.52 8.99 2.95
CA PRO A 236 -13.03 9.16 1.59
C PRO A 236 -12.40 8.14 0.63
N GLU A 237 -13.11 7.86 -0.46
CA GLU A 237 -12.56 7.01 -1.54
C GLU A 237 -11.23 7.56 -2.05
N MET A 238 -10.39 6.67 -2.56
CA MET A 238 -9.15 7.08 -3.20
C MET A 238 -9.42 7.83 -4.51
N SER A 239 -8.60 8.84 -4.80
CA SER A 239 -8.55 9.42 -6.14
C SER A 239 -8.11 8.36 -7.16
N ASP A 240 -8.29 8.64 -8.46
CA ASP A 240 -7.82 7.72 -9.52
C ASP A 240 -6.30 7.52 -9.46
N GLU A 241 -5.54 8.56 -9.10
CA GLU A 241 -4.09 8.48 -8.93
C GLU A 241 -3.69 7.63 -7.73
N GLU A 242 -4.30 7.87 -6.55
CA GLU A 242 -4.07 7.08 -5.35
C GLU A 242 -4.43 5.60 -5.57
N ALA A 243 -5.56 5.34 -6.22
CA ALA A 243 -6.01 3.98 -6.53
C ALA A 243 -5.03 3.27 -7.47
N MET A 244 -4.51 3.97 -8.47
CA MET A 244 -3.54 3.45 -9.42
C MET A 244 -2.19 3.13 -8.76
N GLU A 245 -1.69 4.02 -7.88
CA GLU A 245 -0.47 3.77 -7.10
C GLU A 245 -0.63 2.54 -6.19
N THR A 246 -1.74 2.47 -5.46
CA THR A 246 -2.05 1.37 -4.54
C THR A 246 -2.19 0.04 -5.27
N ALA A 247 -2.92 0.02 -6.38
CA ALA A 247 -3.07 -1.15 -7.23
C ALA A 247 -1.74 -1.58 -7.87
N SER A 248 -0.86 -0.63 -8.22
CA SER A 248 0.48 -0.95 -8.74
C SER A 248 1.31 -1.72 -7.72
N VAL A 249 1.28 -1.32 -6.44
CA VAL A 249 1.95 -2.07 -5.36
C VAL A 249 1.32 -3.45 -5.18
N ALA A 250 -0.01 -3.53 -5.11
CA ALA A 250 -0.74 -4.78 -4.92
C ALA A 250 -0.49 -5.79 -6.06
N SER A 251 -0.35 -5.32 -7.31
CA SER A 251 -0.09 -6.15 -8.48
C SER A 251 1.25 -6.91 -8.45
N LEU A 252 2.19 -6.46 -7.60
CA LEU A 252 3.49 -7.13 -7.40
C LEU A 252 3.38 -8.35 -6.48
N THR A 253 2.27 -8.51 -5.81
CA THR A 253 1.95 -9.66 -4.95
C THR A 253 0.92 -10.57 -5.64
N GLN A 254 0.33 -11.49 -4.90
CA GLN A 254 -0.78 -12.31 -5.38
C GLN A 254 -2.15 -11.68 -5.07
N SER A 255 -2.17 -10.42 -4.64
CA SER A 255 -3.42 -9.73 -4.33
C SER A 255 -4.25 -9.55 -5.60
N GLU A 256 -5.47 -10.04 -5.59
CA GLU A 256 -6.42 -9.81 -6.66
C GLU A 256 -6.90 -8.35 -6.61
N ILE A 257 -6.70 -7.65 -7.71
CA ILE A 257 -7.26 -6.33 -7.93
C ILE A 257 -8.48 -6.54 -8.82
N ASN A 258 -9.65 -6.28 -8.28
CA ASN A 258 -10.92 -6.43 -8.96
C ASN A 258 -11.78 -5.16 -8.75
N GLU A 259 -12.94 -5.13 -9.37
CA GLU A 259 -13.85 -3.99 -9.25
C GLU A 259 -14.32 -3.69 -7.84
N HIS A 260 -14.43 -4.73 -7.00
CA HIS A 260 -14.94 -4.60 -5.64
C HIS A 260 -13.94 -3.90 -4.71
N ASN A 261 -12.63 -4.06 -4.95
CA ASN A 261 -11.58 -3.43 -4.15
C ASN A 261 -10.90 -2.23 -4.81
N TRP A 262 -11.29 -1.90 -6.05
CA TRP A 262 -10.83 -0.70 -6.73
C TRP A 262 -11.28 0.56 -5.97
N LYS A 263 -10.34 1.47 -5.68
CA LYS A 263 -10.54 2.68 -4.86
C LYS A 263 -10.83 2.44 -3.37
N SER A 264 -10.88 1.20 -2.91
CA SER A 264 -10.95 0.92 -1.47
C SER A 264 -9.59 1.10 -0.82
N ARG A 265 -9.54 1.85 0.29
CA ARG A 265 -8.28 2.03 1.04
C ARG A 265 -7.87 0.71 1.70
N PRO A 266 -6.63 0.25 1.51
CA PRO A 266 -6.17 -0.99 2.12
C PRO A 266 -6.13 -0.87 3.65
N PHE A 267 -6.59 -1.92 4.34
CA PHE A 267 -6.40 -2.13 5.77
C PHE A 267 -5.44 -3.30 5.97
N ARG A 268 -4.25 -3.02 6.51
CA ARG A 268 -3.23 -4.02 6.77
C ARG A 268 -3.00 -4.16 8.27
N ALA A 269 -3.14 -5.38 8.79
CA ALA A 269 -3.01 -5.70 10.20
C ALA A 269 -2.05 -6.90 10.38
N PRO A 270 -0.73 -6.70 10.24
CA PRO A 270 0.23 -7.77 10.42
C PRO A 270 0.24 -8.25 11.87
N HIS A 271 0.40 -9.54 12.05
CA HIS A 271 0.55 -10.14 13.37
C HIS A 271 1.88 -9.70 14.01
N HIS A 272 1.95 -9.55 15.33
CA HIS A 272 3.15 -9.11 16.05
C HIS A 272 4.38 -10.02 15.85
N SER A 273 4.19 -11.29 15.48
CA SER A 273 5.27 -12.22 15.12
C SER A 273 5.82 -12.05 13.71
N SER A 274 5.33 -11.06 12.96
CA SER A 274 5.78 -10.82 11.57
C SER A 274 7.26 -10.47 11.52
N SER A 275 7.98 -11.09 10.59
CA SER A 275 9.40 -10.81 10.38
C SER A 275 9.62 -9.43 9.75
N MET A 276 10.85 -8.89 9.88
CA MET A 276 11.28 -7.67 9.19
C MET A 276 11.01 -7.73 7.68
N ALA A 277 11.28 -8.88 7.05
CA ALA A 277 11.04 -9.05 5.62
C ALA A 277 9.55 -9.06 5.25
N ALA A 278 8.67 -9.55 6.12
CA ALA A 278 7.23 -9.48 5.90
C ALA A 278 6.72 -8.04 6.02
N LEU A 279 7.23 -7.27 6.98
CA LEU A 279 6.76 -5.90 7.22
C LEU A 279 7.33 -4.89 6.22
N VAL A 280 8.65 -4.85 6.06
CA VAL A 280 9.36 -3.89 5.19
C VAL A 280 9.39 -4.35 3.74
N GLY A 281 9.44 -5.65 3.54
CA GLY A 281 9.69 -6.25 2.24
C GLY A 281 11.13 -6.75 2.10
N GLY A 282 11.43 -7.42 1.00
CA GLY A 282 12.75 -8.00 0.77
C GLY A 282 12.73 -9.15 -0.23
N GLY A 283 13.71 -10.03 -0.10
CA GLY A 283 13.94 -11.16 -1.02
C GLY A 283 15.11 -10.89 -1.98
N SER A 284 15.49 -11.92 -2.77
CA SER A 284 16.48 -11.79 -3.85
C SER A 284 15.98 -10.81 -4.91
N VAL A 285 14.72 -10.92 -5.27
CA VAL A 285 13.95 -9.91 -5.98
C VAL A 285 13.15 -9.12 -4.94
N PRO A 286 13.39 -7.81 -4.82
CA PRO A 286 12.69 -6.99 -3.84
C PRO A 286 11.17 -7.03 -4.05
N ARG A 287 10.43 -7.46 -3.02
CA ARG A 287 8.97 -7.46 -2.98
C ARG A 287 8.48 -6.50 -1.91
N PRO A 288 7.32 -5.84 -2.12
CA PRO A 288 6.75 -4.98 -1.11
C PRO A 288 6.32 -5.80 0.13
N GLY A 289 6.54 -5.23 1.32
CA GLY A 289 6.01 -5.75 2.58
C GLY A 289 4.69 -5.09 2.96
N GLU A 290 4.17 -5.42 4.15
CA GLU A 290 2.89 -4.92 4.68
C GLU A 290 2.82 -3.39 4.74
N ILE A 291 3.95 -2.72 5.03
CA ILE A 291 4.03 -1.25 5.04
C ILE A 291 3.72 -0.67 3.67
N SER A 292 4.31 -1.21 2.60
CA SER A 292 4.03 -0.75 1.24
C SER A 292 2.65 -1.19 0.76
N LEU A 293 2.15 -2.35 1.19
CA LEU A 293 0.80 -2.81 0.89
C LEU A 293 -0.29 -2.00 1.60
N ALA A 294 0.07 -1.24 2.65
CA ALA A 294 -0.80 -0.28 3.33
C ALA A 294 -0.84 1.10 2.64
N HIS A 295 -0.11 1.28 1.53
CA HIS A 295 -0.01 2.56 0.83
C HIS A 295 -1.39 3.16 0.49
N ASN A 296 -1.58 4.46 0.77
CA ASN A 296 -2.84 5.21 0.69
C ASN A 296 -3.99 4.65 1.57
N GLY A 297 -3.66 3.80 2.54
CA GLY A 297 -4.60 3.18 3.46
C GLY A 297 -4.12 3.19 4.90
N LEU A 298 -4.41 2.13 5.62
CA LEU A 298 -4.18 1.99 7.06
C LEU A 298 -3.24 0.83 7.37
N LEU A 299 -2.24 1.10 8.19
CA LEU A 299 -1.44 0.07 8.86
C LEU A 299 -1.84 0.02 10.33
N PHE A 300 -2.44 -1.07 10.75
CA PHE A 300 -2.84 -1.32 12.13
C PHE A 300 -1.87 -2.28 12.82
N LEU A 301 -1.30 -1.88 13.95
CA LEU A 301 -0.42 -2.69 14.77
C LEU A 301 -1.09 -2.94 16.12
N ASP A 302 -1.61 -4.15 16.31
CA ASP A 302 -2.14 -4.56 17.60
C ASP A 302 -1.02 -5.09 18.49
N GLU A 303 -1.18 -4.94 19.81
CA GLU A 303 -0.19 -5.38 20.79
C GLU A 303 1.23 -4.87 20.49
N MET A 304 1.35 -3.59 20.14
CA MET A 304 2.61 -3.00 19.66
C MET A 304 3.86 -3.37 20.47
N PRO A 305 3.85 -3.42 21.83
CA PRO A 305 5.05 -3.79 22.59
C PRO A 305 5.51 -5.24 22.39
N GLU A 306 4.69 -6.11 21.76
CA GLU A 306 5.04 -7.51 21.48
C GLU A 306 5.81 -7.68 20.15
N PHE A 307 5.82 -6.67 19.30
CA PHE A 307 6.67 -6.67 18.10
C PHE A 307 8.15 -6.56 18.45
N ASP A 308 9.01 -7.15 17.62
CA ASP A 308 10.45 -6.90 17.71
C ASP A 308 10.74 -5.40 17.56
N ARG A 309 11.58 -4.86 18.43
CA ARG A 309 11.94 -3.45 18.45
C ARG A 309 12.52 -2.95 17.13
N LYS A 310 13.34 -3.79 16.46
CA LYS A 310 13.92 -3.43 15.16
C LYS A 310 12.85 -3.30 14.08
N VAL A 311 11.81 -4.14 14.15
CA VAL A 311 10.66 -4.10 13.25
C VAL A 311 9.90 -2.79 13.44
N LEU A 312 9.63 -2.39 14.69
CA LEU A 312 8.96 -1.12 14.98
C LEU A 312 9.79 0.11 14.58
N ASP A 313 11.10 0.08 14.85
CA ASP A 313 11.99 1.19 14.48
C ASP A 313 12.11 1.37 12.96
N SER A 314 11.88 0.31 12.17
CA SER A 314 11.86 0.40 10.70
C SER A 314 10.68 1.21 10.12
N LEU A 315 9.62 1.44 10.90
CA LEU A 315 8.48 2.30 10.51
C LEU A 315 8.84 3.78 10.47
N ARG A 316 9.92 4.20 11.14
CA ARG A 316 10.26 5.63 11.30
C ARG A 316 10.55 6.29 9.96
N GLU A 317 11.33 5.64 9.10
CA GLU A 317 11.69 6.16 7.78
C GLU A 317 10.46 6.32 6.86
N PRO A 318 9.62 5.28 6.63
CA PRO A 318 8.45 5.44 5.78
C PRO A 318 7.39 6.42 6.33
N LEU A 319 7.26 6.58 7.64
CA LEU A 319 6.37 7.60 8.24
C LEU A 319 6.85 9.04 7.98
N GLU A 320 8.14 9.25 7.69
CA GLU A 320 8.70 10.55 7.33
C GLU A 320 8.77 10.77 5.83
N SER A 321 9.32 9.79 5.11
CA SER A 321 9.60 9.91 3.66
C SER A 321 8.42 9.54 2.78
N GLY A 322 7.47 8.73 3.28
CA GLY A 322 6.39 8.16 2.50
C GLY A 322 6.84 7.05 1.54
N GLU A 323 8.06 6.54 1.69
CA GLU A 323 8.60 5.46 0.85
C GLU A 323 9.50 4.50 1.65
N ILE A 324 9.67 3.30 1.11
CA ILE A 324 10.64 2.30 1.58
C ILE A 324 11.68 2.07 0.51
N ILE A 325 12.95 2.05 0.89
CA ILE A 325 14.08 1.76 0.00
C ILE A 325 14.68 0.42 0.39
N ILE A 326 14.53 -0.57 -0.49
CA ILE A 326 15.17 -1.89 -0.32
C ILE A 326 16.47 -1.90 -1.12
N SER A 327 17.59 -1.92 -0.42
CA SER A 327 18.92 -1.99 -1.03
C SER A 327 19.40 -3.45 -1.09
N ARG A 328 19.83 -3.90 -2.27
CA ARG A 328 20.41 -5.23 -2.53
C ARG A 328 21.63 -5.08 -3.45
N ALA A 329 22.42 -6.15 -3.56
CA ALA A 329 23.62 -6.16 -4.44
C ALA A 329 23.29 -5.77 -5.90
N GLN A 330 22.09 -6.10 -6.37
CA GLN A 330 21.63 -5.81 -7.72
C GLN A 330 21.02 -4.40 -7.90
N GLY A 331 20.93 -3.58 -6.83
CA GLY A 331 20.39 -2.23 -6.91
C GLY A 331 19.47 -1.83 -5.76
N LYS A 332 18.92 -0.62 -5.89
CA LYS A 332 17.95 -0.04 -4.94
C LYS A 332 16.57 -0.05 -5.56
N THR A 333 15.60 -0.63 -4.88
CA THR A 333 14.19 -0.61 -5.28
C THR A 333 13.40 0.24 -4.30
N ARG A 334 12.58 1.16 -4.82
CA ARG A 334 11.70 2.03 -4.02
C ARG A 334 10.27 1.54 -4.12
N PHE A 335 9.59 1.53 -2.98
CA PHE A 335 8.16 1.27 -2.87
C PHE A 335 7.49 2.43 -2.15
N PRO A 336 6.36 2.93 -2.66
CA PRO A 336 5.59 3.94 -1.94
C PRO A 336 5.03 3.34 -0.64
N ALA A 337 4.98 4.17 0.41
CA ALA A 337 4.59 3.77 1.76
C ALA A 337 3.93 4.93 2.52
N ARG A 338 3.02 5.66 1.86
CA ARG A 338 2.18 6.68 2.50
C ARG A 338 0.98 6.00 3.12
N PHE A 339 0.97 5.80 4.40
CA PHE A 339 -0.10 5.15 5.15
C PHE A 339 -0.40 5.92 6.43
N GLN A 340 -1.61 5.76 6.94
CA GLN A 340 -1.97 6.21 8.27
C GLN A 340 -1.67 5.08 9.28
N LEU A 341 -0.93 5.39 10.34
CA LEU A 341 -0.58 4.41 11.37
C LEU A 341 -1.60 4.44 12.49
N VAL A 342 -2.18 3.28 12.81
CA VAL A 342 -2.97 3.07 14.03
C VAL A 342 -2.28 2.00 14.85
N GLY A 343 -2.02 2.33 16.11
CA GLY A 343 -1.45 1.39 17.06
C GLY A 343 -2.44 1.06 18.18
N ALA A 344 -2.33 -0.15 18.72
CA ALA A 344 -3.01 -0.51 19.96
C ALA A 344 -2.03 -1.17 20.91
N LEU A 345 -2.17 -0.88 22.19
CA LEU A 345 -1.36 -1.51 23.23
C LEU A 345 -2.14 -1.68 24.52
N ASN A 346 -1.73 -2.66 25.29
CA ASN A 346 -2.12 -2.78 26.68
C ASN A 346 -1.15 -1.94 27.53
N PRO A 347 -1.59 -1.20 28.54
CA PRO A 347 -0.75 -0.32 29.33
C PRO A 347 0.30 -1.07 30.17
N SER A 348 0.12 -2.37 30.37
CA SER A 348 1.05 -3.25 31.07
C SER A 348 0.98 -4.67 30.52
N PRO A 349 1.94 -5.55 30.81
CA PRO A 349 1.86 -6.98 30.42
C PRO A 349 0.61 -7.70 30.95
N THR A 350 0.05 -7.25 32.07
CA THR A 350 -1.19 -7.80 32.65
C THR A 350 -2.45 -7.09 32.18
N GLY A 351 -2.31 -6.02 31.40
CA GLY A 351 -3.40 -5.24 30.85
C GLY A 351 -3.88 -4.07 31.71
N TYR A 352 -3.47 -4.00 32.99
CA TYR A 352 -3.93 -2.99 33.93
C TYR A 352 -2.75 -2.27 34.60
N TYR A 353 -2.86 -0.97 34.81
CA TYR A 353 -1.85 -0.16 35.50
C TYR A 353 -2.40 0.61 36.70
N GLU A 354 -3.72 0.59 36.92
CA GLU A 354 -4.45 1.19 38.06
C GLU A 354 -5.47 0.23 38.63
N GLY A 355 -5.86 0.45 39.90
CA GLY A 355 -6.92 -0.29 40.59
C GLY A 355 -6.49 -1.66 41.14
N ASN A 356 -7.46 -2.45 41.60
CA ASN A 356 -7.23 -3.72 42.30
C ASN A 356 -6.68 -4.87 41.42
N GLN A 357 -6.58 -4.66 40.12
CA GLN A 357 -6.08 -5.65 39.14
C GLN A 357 -4.60 -5.45 38.79
N VAL A 358 -3.95 -4.43 39.33
CA VAL A 358 -2.53 -4.16 39.10
C VAL A 358 -1.68 -5.23 39.78
N ARG A 359 -0.96 -6.01 38.97
CA ARG A 359 -0.01 -7.05 39.43
C ARG A 359 1.45 -6.73 39.08
N THR A 360 1.69 -5.60 38.45
CA THR A 360 2.99 -5.23 37.88
C THR A 360 3.46 -3.91 38.51
N ASN A 361 4.72 -3.85 38.96
CA ASN A 361 5.25 -2.61 39.50
C ASN A 361 5.51 -1.55 38.40
N PRO A 362 5.54 -0.23 38.73
CA PRO A 362 5.71 0.83 37.75
C PRO A 362 6.99 0.70 36.90
N GLN A 363 8.10 0.24 37.49
CA GLN A 363 9.36 0.03 36.77
C GLN A 363 9.26 -1.07 35.69
N ALA A 364 8.53 -2.15 35.97
CA ALA A 364 8.31 -3.22 35.00
C ALA A 364 7.39 -2.75 33.86
N ILE A 365 6.39 -1.92 34.17
CA ILE A 365 5.52 -1.29 33.15
C ILE A 365 6.35 -0.35 32.27
N LEU A 366 7.19 0.51 32.84
CA LEU A 366 8.07 1.39 32.08
C LEU A 366 9.03 0.61 31.17
N ARG A 367 9.58 -0.53 31.66
CA ARG A 367 10.42 -1.41 30.83
C ARG A 367 9.64 -2.04 29.68
N TYR A 368 8.41 -2.44 29.90
CA TYR A 368 7.53 -2.97 28.87
C TYR A 368 7.20 -1.93 27.81
N LEU A 369 6.74 -0.75 28.21
CA LEU A 369 6.47 0.36 27.31
C LEU A 369 7.73 0.90 26.63
N GLY A 370 8.91 0.78 27.27
CA GLY A 370 10.21 1.15 26.72
C GLY A 370 10.68 0.32 25.50
N ARG A 371 9.96 -0.75 25.16
CA ARG A 371 10.13 -1.42 23.85
C ARG A 371 9.73 -0.51 22.69
N LEU A 372 8.80 0.42 22.94
CA LEU A 372 8.43 1.47 21.99
C LEU A 372 9.45 2.61 22.13
N SER A 373 10.21 2.86 21.07
CA SER A 373 11.18 3.97 21.10
C SER A 373 10.49 5.33 21.16
N GLY A 374 11.07 6.28 21.88
CA GLY A 374 10.56 7.65 21.92
C GLY A 374 10.34 8.25 20.53
N PRO A 375 11.31 8.12 19.59
CA PRO A 375 11.11 8.56 18.21
C PRO A 375 9.93 7.92 17.47
N LEU A 376 9.55 6.68 17.78
CA LEU A 376 8.36 6.05 17.20
C LEU A 376 7.08 6.62 17.83
N LEU A 377 7.03 6.74 19.16
CA LEU A 377 5.91 7.38 19.87
C LEU A 377 5.69 8.81 19.39
N ASP A 378 6.78 9.47 19.03
CA ASP A 378 6.75 10.78 18.39
C ASP A 378 6.13 10.81 16.99
N ARG A 379 5.73 9.72 16.40
CA ARG A 379 4.98 9.67 15.13
C ARG A 379 3.47 9.56 15.32
N PHE A 380 3.02 9.34 16.55
CA PHE A 380 1.59 9.38 16.86
C PHE A 380 1.16 10.81 17.19
N ASP A 381 0.19 11.32 16.44
CA ASP A 381 -0.37 12.65 16.68
C ASP A 381 -1.35 12.63 17.85
N MET A 382 -2.06 11.54 18.01
CA MET A 382 -3.10 11.33 19.02
C MET A 382 -2.85 10.04 19.77
N SER A 383 -3.07 10.06 21.07
CA SER A 383 -3.15 8.85 21.91
C SER A 383 -4.34 8.95 22.86
N LEU A 384 -5.14 7.88 22.93
CA LEU A 384 -6.37 7.83 23.68
C LEU A 384 -6.45 6.56 24.52
N GLU A 385 -6.92 6.69 25.75
CA GLU A 385 -7.25 5.55 26.59
C GLU A 385 -8.68 5.06 26.30
N ILE A 386 -8.80 3.75 26.06
CA ILE A 386 -10.07 3.07 25.81
C ILE A 386 -10.42 2.27 27.07
N PRO A 387 -11.32 2.78 27.91
CA PRO A 387 -11.69 2.13 29.16
C PRO A 387 -12.57 0.89 28.91
N SER A 388 -12.63 0.01 29.90
CA SER A 388 -13.62 -1.06 29.92
C SER A 388 -15.04 -0.47 30.02
N LEU A 389 -16.00 -1.08 29.34
CA LEU A 389 -17.39 -0.65 29.44
C LEU A 389 -17.92 -0.88 30.87
N PRO A 390 -18.74 0.05 31.42
CA PRO A 390 -19.40 -0.15 32.69
C PRO A 390 -20.28 -1.41 32.68
N LYS A 391 -20.48 -2.02 33.85
CA LYS A 391 -21.41 -3.13 33.99
C LYS A 391 -22.83 -2.70 33.59
N GLY A 392 -23.52 -3.55 32.82
CA GLY A 392 -24.88 -3.28 32.37
C GLY A 392 -24.98 -2.65 30.97
N THR A 393 -23.96 -1.90 30.51
CA THR A 393 -23.99 -1.21 29.22
C THR A 393 -24.36 -2.12 28.03
N LEU A 394 -23.87 -3.34 28.01
CA LEU A 394 -24.19 -4.32 26.96
C LEU A 394 -25.61 -4.89 27.09
N ALA A 395 -26.06 -5.13 28.32
CA ALA A 395 -27.38 -5.68 28.60
C ALA A 395 -28.52 -4.68 28.32
N GLU A 396 -28.25 -3.40 28.54
CA GLU A 396 -29.20 -2.29 28.31
C GLU A 396 -29.24 -1.80 26.86
N GLY A 397 -28.46 -2.43 26.00
CA GLY A 397 -28.38 -2.06 24.56
C GLY A 397 -27.64 -0.77 24.27
N GLY A 398 -26.93 -0.21 25.22
CA GLY A 398 -26.07 0.98 25.22
C GLY A 398 -26.14 1.94 24.03
N ASP A 399 -25.65 3.15 24.19
CA ASP A 399 -25.63 4.14 23.10
C ASP A 399 -24.73 3.64 21.93
N ARG A 400 -25.36 3.43 20.77
CA ARG A 400 -24.68 3.03 19.53
C ARG A 400 -24.07 4.21 18.77
N GLY A 401 -24.49 5.43 19.08
CA GLY A 401 -24.03 6.64 18.38
C GLY A 401 -24.50 6.74 16.94
N GLU A 402 -23.80 7.52 16.16
CA GLU A 402 -24.12 7.83 14.76
C GLU A 402 -23.66 6.75 13.79
N PRO A 403 -24.33 6.57 12.62
CA PRO A 403 -23.87 5.69 11.55
C PRO A 403 -22.59 6.22 10.90
N SER A 404 -21.77 5.30 10.41
CA SER A 404 -20.51 5.62 9.71
C SER A 404 -20.68 6.60 8.56
N GLU A 405 -21.82 6.58 7.86
CA GLU A 405 -22.10 7.45 6.72
C GLU A 405 -22.09 8.93 7.10
N LEU A 406 -22.81 9.29 8.18
CA LEU A 406 -22.87 10.69 8.64
C LEU A 406 -21.49 11.21 9.09
N VAL A 407 -20.73 10.36 9.77
CA VAL A 407 -19.37 10.71 10.19
C VAL A 407 -18.47 10.88 8.96
N LYS A 408 -18.59 10.01 7.96
CA LYS A 408 -17.85 10.08 6.69
C LYS A 408 -18.16 11.34 5.90
N GLU A 409 -19.40 11.80 5.90
CA GLU A 409 -19.79 13.07 5.27
C GLU A 409 -19.06 14.25 5.92
N ARG A 410 -19.08 14.36 7.27
CA ARG A 410 -18.33 15.41 7.99
C ARG A 410 -16.82 15.35 7.75
N VAL A 411 -16.26 14.15 7.76
CA VAL A 411 -14.85 13.91 7.42
C VAL A 411 -14.53 14.41 6.01
N SER A 412 -15.40 14.12 5.05
CA SER A 412 -15.19 14.53 3.65
C SER A 412 -15.23 16.04 3.50
N LEU A 413 -16.19 16.73 4.12
CA LEU A 413 -16.29 18.19 4.13
C LEU A 413 -15.09 18.86 4.79
N ALA A 414 -14.63 18.34 5.94
CA ALA A 414 -13.44 18.85 6.61
C ALA A 414 -12.17 18.67 5.76
N ARG A 415 -12.02 17.53 5.08
CA ARG A 415 -10.90 17.30 4.16
C ARG A 415 -10.94 18.23 2.95
N GLU A 416 -12.12 18.49 2.39
CA GLU A 416 -12.27 19.44 1.30
C GLU A 416 -11.84 20.84 1.73
N SER A 417 -12.23 21.30 2.91
CA SER A 417 -11.78 22.58 3.48
C SER A 417 -10.25 22.63 3.63
N MET A 418 -9.60 21.56 4.11
CA MET A 418 -8.16 21.47 4.23
C MET A 418 -7.48 21.55 2.86
N LEU A 419 -7.96 20.77 1.88
CA LEU A 419 -7.39 20.75 0.54
C LEU A 419 -7.54 22.09 -0.18
N ASN A 420 -8.67 22.76 -0.03
CA ASN A 420 -8.92 24.08 -0.59
C ASN A 420 -8.04 25.16 0.06
N ARG A 421 -7.73 25.04 1.36
CA ARG A 421 -6.89 26.01 2.09
C ARG A 421 -5.40 25.86 1.78
N ASN A 422 -4.86 24.65 1.69
CA ASN A 422 -3.42 24.41 1.64
C ASN A 422 -2.97 23.22 0.78
N GLY A 423 -3.88 22.59 0.05
CA GLY A 423 -3.58 21.48 -0.87
C GLY A 423 -3.28 20.14 -0.21
N LYS A 424 -3.38 20.02 1.13
CA LYS A 424 -3.10 18.77 1.87
C LYS A 424 -3.84 18.69 3.21
N VAL A 425 -3.93 17.49 3.78
CA VAL A 425 -4.53 17.26 5.10
C VAL A 425 -3.62 17.77 6.21
N ASN A 426 -4.21 18.13 7.36
CA ASN A 426 -3.51 18.83 8.43
C ASN A 426 -2.32 18.05 9.04
N ALA A 427 -2.38 16.73 9.13
CA ALA A 427 -1.25 15.93 9.63
C ALA A 427 0.03 16.12 8.81
N LEU A 428 -0.08 16.45 7.53
CA LEU A 428 1.05 16.63 6.60
C LEU A 428 1.63 18.05 6.59
N LEU A 429 1.09 18.98 7.37
CA LEU A 429 1.61 20.35 7.46
C LEU A 429 3.02 20.37 8.06
N GLY A 430 3.95 21.08 7.41
CA GLY A 430 5.27 21.38 7.94
C GLY A 430 5.24 22.58 8.89
N SER A 431 6.34 22.85 9.61
CA SER A 431 6.39 23.92 10.62
C SER A 431 6.02 25.30 10.06
N ARG A 432 6.52 25.68 8.87
CA ARG A 432 6.18 26.95 8.22
C ARG A 432 4.70 27.04 7.82
N GLU A 433 4.12 25.92 7.44
CA GLU A 433 2.71 25.87 7.07
C GLU A 433 1.79 25.93 8.29
N ILE A 434 2.21 25.37 9.43
CA ILE A 434 1.50 25.52 10.70
C ILE A 434 1.42 27.00 11.09
N GLU A 435 2.53 27.74 10.98
CA GLU A 435 2.57 29.19 11.26
C GLU A 435 1.63 29.97 10.32
N ALA A 436 1.57 29.59 9.04
CA ALA A 436 0.77 30.27 8.04
C ALA A 436 -0.74 29.95 8.11
N PHE A 437 -1.09 28.66 8.33
CA PHE A 437 -2.48 28.17 8.20
C PHE A 437 -3.15 27.83 9.55
N CYS A 438 -2.39 27.86 10.65
CA CYS A 438 -2.89 27.56 11.98
C CYS A 438 -2.53 28.66 12.99
N PRO A 439 -2.76 29.96 12.68
CA PRO A 439 -2.40 31.02 13.61
C PRO A 439 -3.21 30.89 14.91
N LEU A 440 -2.56 31.13 16.05
CA LEU A 440 -3.18 31.17 17.36
C LEU A 440 -3.25 32.60 17.86
N GLN A 441 -4.30 32.94 18.59
CA GLN A 441 -4.33 34.16 19.39
C GLN A 441 -3.31 34.05 20.52
N LYS A 442 -2.75 35.19 20.94
CA LYS A 442 -1.70 35.23 21.96
C LYS A 442 -2.11 34.51 23.26
N SER A 443 -3.33 34.72 23.72
CA SER A 443 -3.89 34.08 24.92
C SER A 443 -3.96 32.54 24.80
N ASP A 444 -4.19 32.03 23.60
CA ASP A 444 -4.33 30.59 23.34
C ASP A 444 -2.95 29.93 23.15
N ALA A 445 -2.00 30.67 22.58
CA ALA A 445 -0.59 30.25 22.55
C ALA A 445 -0.03 30.14 23.98
N GLU A 446 -0.26 31.14 24.84
CA GLU A 446 0.16 31.12 26.24
C GLU A 446 -0.51 29.98 27.05
N PHE A 447 -1.80 29.71 26.77
CA PHE A 447 -2.52 28.57 27.34
C PHE A 447 -1.86 27.24 26.95
N LEU A 448 -1.56 27.07 25.65
CA LEU A 448 -0.93 25.85 25.15
C LEU A 448 0.48 25.66 25.72
N GLU A 449 1.31 26.71 25.78
CA GLU A 449 2.63 26.66 26.39
C GLU A 449 2.56 26.26 27.86
N THR A 450 1.62 26.83 28.62
CA THR A 450 1.41 26.46 30.03
C THR A 450 1.05 24.99 30.18
N ALA A 451 0.16 24.47 29.29
CA ALA A 451 -0.22 23.07 29.29
C ALA A 451 0.96 22.14 28.94
N LEU A 452 1.79 22.54 27.98
CA LEU A 452 3.02 21.79 27.62
C LEU A 452 3.98 21.69 28.80
N HIS A 453 4.27 22.79 29.47
CA HIS A 453 5.13 22.77 30.65
C HIS A 453 4.57 21.89 31.77
N ARG A 454 3.26 21.97 32.03
CA ARG A 454 2.62 21.12 33.05
C ARG A 454 2.68 19.65 32.71
N LEU A 455 2.56 19.29 31.44
CA LEU A 455 2.61 17.90 30.96
C LEU A 455 4.04 17.40 30.65
N GLY A 456 5.05 18.31 30.62
CA GLY A 456 6.43 17.97 30.26
C GLY A 456 6.58 17.58 28.79
N LEU A 457 5.79 18.20 27.89
CA LEU A 457 5.77 17.88 26.48
C LEU A 457 6.83 18.65 25.68
N SER A 458 7.26 18.07 24.56
CA SER A 458 8.26 18.67 23.67
C SER A 458 7.65 19.70 22.69
N ILE A 459 8.51 20.51 22.05
CA ILE A 459 8.12 21.42 20.95
C ILE A 459 7.46 20.63 19.78
N ARG A 460 7.88 19.39 19.55
CA ARG A 460 7.23 18.54 18.53
C ARG A 460 5.77 18.22 18.89
N ALA A 461 5.50 18.02 20.19
CA ALA A 461 4.13 17.83 20.67
C ALA A 461 3.29 19.10 20.48
N TYR A 462 3.88 20.31 20.65
CA TYR A 462 3.21 21.58 20.35
C TYR A 462 2.64 21.62 18.94
N HIS A 463 3.45 21.37 17.93
CA HIS A 463 3.01 21.38 16.54
C HIS A 463 1.94 20.33 16.24
N ARG A 464 2.02 19.13 16.86
CA ARG A 464 0.99 18.09 16.68
C ARG A 464 -0.35 18.48 17.28
N ILE A 465 -0.33 19.04 18.49
CA ILE A 465 -1.55 19.53 19.15
C ILE A 465 -2.23 20.58 18.28
N ILE A 466 -1.46 21.52 17.69
CA ILE A 466 -2.02 22.53 16.79
C ILE A 466 -2.63 21.90 15.54
N LYS A 467 -1.98 20.91 14.92
CA LYS A 467 -2.53 20.20 13.76
C LYS A 467 -3.85 19.48 14.09
N VAL A 468 -3.91 18.82 15.25
CA VAL A 468 -5.13 18.16 15.73
C VAL A 468 -6.21 19.21 16.04
N ALA A 469 -5.87 20.29 16.72
CA ALA A 469 -6.81 21.38 17.00
C ALA A 469 -7.34 22.03 15.72
N ARG A 470 -6.49 22.23 14.69
CA ARG A 470 -6.95 22.70 13.38
C ARG A 470 -7.94 21.73 12.73
N THR A 471 -7.69 20.42 12.85
CA THR A 471 -8.62 19.41 12.34
C THR A 471 -9.96 19.43 13.06
N ILE A 472 -9.97 19.61 14.37
CA ILE A 472 -11.20 19.75 15.16
C ILE A 472 -11.97 20.99 14.71
N ALA A 473 -11.29 22.13 14.56
CA ALA A 473 -11.90 23.35 14.05
C ALA A 473 -12.46 23.19 12.61
N ASP A 474 -11.77 22.47 11.73
CA ASP A 474 -12.27 22.17 10.38
C ASP A 474 -13.52 21.28 10.40
N LEU A 475 -13.62 20.31 11.33
CA LEU A 475 -14.80 19.47 11.53
C LEU A 475 -16.00 20.28 12.04
N GLU A 476 -15.76 21.34 12.80
CA GLU A 476 -16.77 22.25 13.31
C GLU A 476 -17.08 23.41 12.34
N GLY A 477 -16.36 23.50 11.21
CA GLY A 477 -16.51 24.58 10.23
C GLY A 477 -15.98 25.93 10.74
N ALA A 478 -15.13 25.95 11.77
CA ALA A 478 -14.57 27.16 12.34
C ALA A 478 -13.39 27.69 11.52
N GLU A 479 -13.37 29.00 11.25
CA GLU A 479 -12.26 29.63 10.49
C GLU A 479 -10.95 29.67 11.28
N GLN A 480 -11.01 29.84 12.60
CA GLN A 480 -9.87 29.95 13.50
C GLN A 480 -9.85 28.84 14.54
N ILE A 481 -8.67 28.55 15.04
CA ILE A 481 -8.50 27.64 16.19
C ILE A 481 -8.86 28.41 17.45
N GLU A 482 -9.80 27.87 18.22
CA GLU A 482 -10.22 28.40 19.50
C GLU A 482 -9.64 27.57 20.67
N ARG A 483 -9.77 28.10 21.89
CA ARG A 483 -9.30 27.41 23.11
C ARG A 483 -9.98 26.06 23.33
N SER A 484 -11.26 25.92 22.97
CA SER A 484 -12.01 24.66 23.00
C SER A 484 -11.34 23.56 22.17
N HIS A 485 -10.91 23.90 20.95
CA HIS A 485 -10.22 22.98 20.04
C HIS A 485 -8.85 22.54 20.59
N LEU A 486 -8.10 23.46 21.21
CA LEU A 486 -6.83 23.15 21.87
C LEU A 486 -7.02 22.26 23.10
N ALA A 487 -8.07 22.51 23.88
CA ALA A 487 -8.40 21.72 25.05
C ALA A 487 -8.79 20.28 24.67
N GLU A 488 -9.61 20.10 23.63
CA GLU A 488 -9.93 18.78 23.09
C GLU A 488 -8.67 18.07 22.57
N ALA A 489 -7.83 18.75 21.76
CA ALA A 489 -6.59 18.21 21.24
C ALA A 489 -5.59 17.75 22.34
N LEU A 490 -5.51 18.49 23.44
CA LEU A 490 -4.74 18.11 24.64
C LEU A 490 -5.30 16.85 25.31
N GLY A 491 -6.58 16.57 25.17
CA GLY A 491 -7.22 15.33 25.61
C GLY A 491 -6.60 14.07 24.98
N TYR A 492 -6.12 14.17 23.74
CA TYR A 492 -5.54 13.06 22.99
C TYR A 492 -4.04 12.87 23.25
N ARG A 493 -3.59 13.04 24.51
CA ARG A 493 -2.20 12.84 24.94
C ARG A 493 -2.09 11.81 26.07
N ALA A 494 -2.89 10.73 25.98
CA ALA A 494 -2.96 9.72 27.03
C ALA A 494 -1.62 9.02 27.28
N MET A 495 -0.84 8.72 26.24
CA MET A 495 0.46 8.05 26.37
C MET A 495 1.46 8.91 27.14
N ASP A 496 1.51 10.22 26.87
CA ASP A 496 2.41 11.13 27.56
C ASP A 496 2.05 11.24 29.05
N ARG A 497 0.74 11.32 29.36
CA ARG A 497 0.25 11.34 30.75
C ARG A 497 0.63 10.06 31.49
N LEU A 498 0.41 8.89 30.86
CA LEU A 498 0.76 7.59 31.42
C LEU A 498 2.25 7.49 31.76
N LEU A 499 3.13 7.82 30.79
CA LEU A 499 4.57 7.77 31.00
C LEU A 499 5.02 8.69 32.14
N LYS A 500 4.49 9.92 32.21
CA LYS A 500 4.80 10.86 33.29
C LYS A 500 4.37 10.33 34.65
N GLN A 501 3.15 9.79 34.75
CA GLN A 501 2.62 9.21 35.98
C GLN A 501 3.46 8.03 36.46
N LEU A 502 3.78 7.08 35.58
CA LEU A 502 4.61 5.93 35.92
C LEU A 502 6.03 6.33 36.34
N THR A 503 6.60 7.34 35.68
CA THR A 503 7.94 7.86 36.05
C THR A 503 7.92 8.46 37.47
N ALA A 504 6.87 9.22 37.80
CA ALA A 504 6.71 9.77 39.14
C ALA A 504 6.48 8.71 40.25
N GLN A 505 5.84 7.56 39.90
CA GLN A 505 5.61 6.44 40.81
C GLN A 505 6.84 5.51 40.95
N ALA A 506 7.78 5.58 40.01
CA ALA A 506 8.97 4.71 39.98
C ALA A 506 10.16 5.31 40.74
N VAL A 507 10.09 6.62 41.09
CA VAL A 507 11.01 7.34 41.93
C VAL A 507 10.58 7.25 43.40
#